data_b0c352f49cff6e468de328f09b89ff75
#
_entry.id   b0c352f49cff6e468de328f09b89ff75
#
_cell.length_a   1.000
_cell.length_b   1.000
_cell.length_c   1.000
_cell.angle_alpha   90.00
_cell.angle_beta   90.00
_cell.angle_gamma   90.00
#
_symmetry.space_group_name_H-M   'P 1'
#
loop_
_entity.id
_entity.type
_entity.pdbx_description
1 polymer ?
#
loop_
_entity_poly.entity_id
_entity_poly.type
_entity_poly.pdbx_seq_one_letter_code
_entity_poly.pdbx_strand_id
1 'polypeptide(L)'
;QRQMCKETAYKPVEVAAKLKLPIFVLQGERDYQVTMEDFGLWRSGLLYCKNAYFKSYPKLNHLLQEGSGKATPFEYNHASPVPAYVMDDIASFVRCKQNTL
;
A
#
# COMPACT_ATOMS: atom_id res chain seq x y z
N GLN A 1 7.11 -0.02 -18.62
CA GLN A 1 6.79 -0.48 -18.72
C GLN A 1 6.08 -1.27 -18.27
N ARG A 2 5.68 -1.29 -18.07
CA ARG A 2 4.97 -2.07 -17.66
C ARG A 2 4.77 -3.04 -18.56
N GLN A 3 5.03 -3.84 -18.99
CA GLN A 3 4.98 -4.69 -19.80
C GLN A 3 3.92 -5.18 -20.11
N MET A 4 3.28 -4.88 -20.58
CA MET A 4 2.22 -4.98 -20.77
C MET A 4 1.56 -6.12 -21.09
N CYS A 5 1.86 -6.88 -21.91
CA CYS A 5 1.04 -7.97 -22.23
C CYS A 5 0.85 -8.90 -21.12
N LYS A 6 1.77 -8.97 -20.24
CA LYS A 6 1.54 -9.75 -19.09
C LYS A 6 0.53 -9.17 -18.22
N GLU A 7 0.45 -7.88 -18.20
CA GLU A 7 -0.48 -7.21 -17.36
C GLU A 7 -1.89 -7.38 -17.81
N THR A 8 -2.09 -7.61 -19.11
CA THR A 8 -3.46 -7.84 -19.55
C THR A 8 -3.97 -9.17 -19.03
N ALA A 9 -3.07 -10.11 -18.75
CA ALA A 9 -3.49 -11.41 -18.24
C ALA A 9 -3.60 -11.44 -16.73
N TYR A 10 -2.85 -10.59 -16.02
CA TYR A 10 -2.83 -10.57 -14.57
C TYR A 10 -3.36 -9.26 -14.05
N LYS A 11 -4.41 -9.33 -13.26
CA LYS A 11 -5.06 -8.14 -12.70
C LYS A 11 -5.16 -8.32 -11.19
N PRO A 12 -4.13 -7.86 -10.46
CA PRO A 12 -4.05 -8.13 -9.02
C PRO A 12 -5.21 -7.55 -8.22
N VAL A 13 -5.72 -6.39 -8.61
CA VAL A 13 -6.83 -5.81 -7.87
C VAL A 13 -8.08 -6.67 -8.02
N GLU A 14 -8.33 -7.16 -9.24
CA GLU A 14 -9.48 -8.01 -9.47
C GLU A 14 -9.37 -9.33 -8.74
N VAL A 15 -8.16 -9.88 -8.68
CA VAL A 15 -7.93 -11.11 -7.92
C VAL A 15 -8.18 -10.86 -6.45
N ALA A 16 -7.65 -9.75 -5.91
CA ALA A 16 -7.83 -9.42 -4.51
C ALA A 16 -9.30 -9.22 -4.16
N ALA A 17 -10.07 -8.64 -5.07
CA ALA A 17 -11.48 -8.38 -4.81
C ALA A 17 -12.27 -9.66 -4.62
N LYS A 18 -11.78 -10.78 -5.13
CA LYS A 18 -12.45 -12.06 -5.00
C LYS A 18 -12.08 -12.82 -3.74
N LEU A 19 -11.06 -12.35 -3.03
CA LEU A 19 -10.64 -13.01 -1.81
C LEU A 19 -11.59 -12.67 -0.68
N LYS A 20 -11.77 -13.60 0.22
CA LYS A 20 -12.62 -13.41 1.40
C LYS A 20 -11.77 -13.15 2.62
N LEU A 21 -10.66 -12.46 2.42
CA LEU A 21 -9.70 -12.17 3.50
C LEU A 21 -9.68 -10.69 3.77
N PRO A 22 -9.38 -10.29 5.00
CA PRO A 22 -9.14 -8.88 5.28
C PRO A 22 -7.90 -8.39 4.52
N ILE A 23 -8.00 -7.20 3.96
CA ILE A 23 -6.93 -6.62 3.14
C ILE A 23 -6.64 -5.21 3.65
N PHE A 24 -5.35 -4.92 3.87
CA PHE A 24 -4.92 -3.60 4.28
C PHE A 24 -3.90 -3.09 3.27
N VAL A 25 -4.24 -2.02 2.57
CA VAL A 25 -3.37 -1.43 1.55
C VAL A 25 -2.73 -0.19 2.14
N LEU A 26 -1.40 -0.20 2.23
CA LEU A 26 -0.61 0.90 2.75
C LEU A 26 0.16 1.55 1.61
N GLN A 27 0.26 2.87 1.64
CA GLN A 27 0.92 3.60 0.57
C GLN A 27 1.66 4.81 1.12
N GLY A 28 2.94 4.93 0.77
CA GLY A 28 3.67 6.17 1.02
C GLY A 28 3.34 7.18 -0.07
N GLU A 29 2.96 8.38 0.33
CA GLU A 29 2.53 9.38 -0.66
C GLU A 29 3.70 9.97 -1.44
N ARG A 30 4.93 9.84 -0.93
CA ARG A 30 6.13 10.29 -1.63
C ARG A 30 6.72 9.22 -2.54
N ASP A 31 6.07 8.06 -2.63
CA ASP A 31 6.55 6.94 -3.43
C ASP A 31 6.54 7.32 -4.91
N TYR A 32 7.70 7.27 -5.56
CA TYR A 32 7.81 7.59 -6.98
C TYR A 32 7.73 6.33 -7.85
N GLN A 33 7.83 5.15 -7.25
CA GLN A 33 7.78 3.90 -8.00
C GLN A 33 6.36 3.37 -8.13
N VAL A 34 5.62 3.38 -7.03
CA VAL A 34 4.20 3.04 -7.03
C VAL A 34 3.49 4.27 -6.50
N THR A 35 2.73 4.92 -7.33
CA THR A 35 2.23 6.25 -7.04
C THR A 35 0.85 6.22 -6.38
N MET A 36 0.39 7.40 -5.96
CA MET A 36 -0.95 7.52 -5.40
C MET A 36 -2.02 7.21 -6.45
N GLU A 37 -1.70 7.28 -7.71
CA GLU A 37 -2.61 6.84 -8.75
C GLU A 37 -2.88 5.34 -8.62
N ASP A 38 -1.83 4.57 -8.36
CA ASP A 38 -1.98 3.14 -8.12
C ASP A 38 -2.79 2.87 -6.87
N PHE A 39 -2.55 3.66 -5.82
CA PHE A 39 -3.34 3.54 -4.59
C PHE A 39 -4.82 3.76 -4.88
N GLY A 40 -5.13 4.75 -5.72
CA GLY A 40 -6.50 5.01 -6.13
C GLY A 40 -7.14 3.85 -6.86
N LEU A 41 -6.35 3.16 -7.69
CA LEU A 41 -6.86 1.99 -8.40
C LEU A 41 -7.21 0.86 -7.44
N TRP A 42 -6.39 0.66 -6.39
CA TRP A 42 -6.70 -0.32 -5.36
C TRP A 42 -7.97 0.06 -4.61
N ARG A 43 -8.11 1.33 -4.25
CA ARG A 43 -9.30 1.79 -3.54
C ARG A 43 -10.55 1.61 -4.38
N SER A 44 -10.47 1.96 -5.66
CA SER A 44 -11.61 1.82 -6.55
C SER A 44 -11.98 0.36 -6.77
N GLY A 45 -10.98 -0.48 -6.98
CA GLY A 45 -11.21 -1.89 -7.26
C GLY A 45 -11.74 -2.66 -6.06
N LEU A 46 -11.45 -2.21 -4.85
CA LEU A 46 -11.90 -2.88 -3.64
C LEU A 46 -12.99 -2.09 -2.92
N LEU A 47 -13.65 -1.17 -3.63
CA LEU A 47 -14.60 -0.26 -3.03
C LEU A 47 -15.71 -0.94 -2.26
N TYR A 48 -16.19 -2.06 -2.77
CA TYR A 48 -17.30 -2.77 -2.14
C TYR A 48 -16.87 -3.96 -1.29
N CYS A 49 -15.58 -4.09 -1.04
CA CYS A 49 -15.06 -5.16 -0.18
C CYS A 49 -15.09 -4.69 1.26
N LYS A 50 -15.94 -5.31 2.07
CA LYS A 50 -16.15 -4.85 3.44
C LYS A 50 -14.92 -4.96 4.31
N ASN A 51 -14.01 -5.86 3.98
CA ASN A 51 -12.83 -6.11 4.78
C ASN A 51 -11.58 -5.46 4.19
N ALA A 52 -11.73 -4.50 3.27
CA ALA A 52 -10.60 -3.81 2.69
C ALA A 52 -10.42 -2.46 3.37
N TYR A 53 -9.19 -2.16 3.77
CA TYR A 53 -8.84 -0.94 4.49
C TYR A 53 -7.66 -0.28 3.81
N PHE A 54 -7.61 1.05 3.85
CA PHE A 54 -6.63 1.81 3.10
C PHE A 54 -6.03 2.90 3.97
N LYS A 55 -4.72 3.08 3.89
CA LYS A 55 -4.05 4.14 4.62
C LYS A 55 -2.88 4.64 3.79
N SER A 56 -2.79 5.96 3.61
CA SER A 56 -1.62 6.55 2.98
C SER A 56 -0.91 7.43 4.00
N TYR A 57 0.40 7.60 3.78
CA TYR A 57 1.25 8.32 4.73
C TYR A 57 1.98 9.43 3.98
N PRO A 58 1.69 10.69 4.31
CA PRO A 58 2.24 11.81 3.54
C PRO A 58 3.76 11.90 3.53
N LYS A 59 4.42 11.44 4.59
CA LYS A 59 5.85 11.61 4.70
C LYS A 59 6.67 10.43 4.21
N LEU A 60 6.03 9.34 3.78
CA LEU A 60 6.73 8.09 3.51
C LEU A 60 6.96 7.86 2.02
N ASN A 61 8.10 7.22 1.72
CA ASN A 61 8.45 6.81 0.36
C ASN A 61 8.09 5.33 0.14
N HIS A 62 8.65 4.73 -0.92
CA HIS A 62 8.35 3.34 -1.28
C HIS A 62 8.75 2.34 -0.20
N LEU A 63 9.82 2.62 0.54
CA LEU A 63 10.28 1.75 1.61
C LEU A 63 9.66 2.12 2.96
N LEU A 64 8.66 2.99 2.95
CA LEU A 64 7.97 3.46 4.15
C LEU A 64 8.94 4.19 5.08
N GLN A 65 9.86 4.96 4.52
CA GLN A 65 10.80 5.77 5.26
C GLN A 65 10.40 7.22 5.18
N GLU A 66 10.55 7.93 6.30
CA GLU A 66 10.15 9.33 6.35
C GLU A 66 11.09 10.24 5.60
N GLY A 67 10.55 11.32 5.09
CA GLY A 67 11.31 12.36 4.43
C GLY A 67 10.37 13.47 4.03
N SER A 68 10.87 14.40 3.23
CA SER A 68 10.06 15.52 2.77
C SER A 68 10.28 15.72 1.29
N GLY A 69 9.29 16.31 0.64
CA GLY A 69 9.36 16.59 -0.77
C GLY A 69 9.28 15.32 -1.61
N LYS A 70 9.59 15.46 -2.88
CA LYS A 70 9.51 14.36 -3.81
C LYS A 70 10.62 13.35 -3.51
N ALA A 71 10.26 12.09 -3.41
CA ALA A 71 11.25 11.04 -3.15
C ALA A 71 12.12 10.83 -4.37
N THR A 72 13.38 10.46 -4.12
CA THR A 72 14.36 10.17 -5.17
C THR A 72 15.09 8.88 -4.80
N PRO A 73 15.76 8.25 -5.79
CA PRO A 73 16.52 7.04 -5.47
C PRO A 73 17.64 7.27 -4.44
N PHE A 74 18.12 8.50 -4.32
CA PHE A 74 19.20 8.78 -3.39
C PHE A 74 18.79 8.61 -1.94
N GLU A 75 17.49 8.69 -1.64
CA GLU A 75 17.02 8.48 -0.27
C GLU A 75 17.35 7.09 0.24
N TYR A 76 17.43 6.13 -0.66
CA TYR A 76 17.65 4.75 -0.24
C TYR A 76 19.11 4.47 0.15
N ASN A 77 19.98 5.45 -0.06
CA ASN A 77 21.38 5.32 0.38
C ASN A 77 21.54 5.56 1.87
N HIS A 78 20.49 6.01 2.55
CA HIS A 78 20.54 6.29 3.98
C HIS A 78 19.65 5.28 4.70
N ALA A 79 20.20 4.63 5.71
CA ALA A 79 19.41 3.72 6.53
C ALA A 79 18.40 4.53 7.32
N SER A 80 17.16 4.08 7.30
CA SER A 80 16.09 4.74 8.02
C SER A 80 15.05 3.69 8.38
N PRO A 81 14.59 3.64 9.63
CA PRO A 81 13.62 2.63 10.02
C PRO A 81 12.21 3.00 9.53
N VAL A 82 11.37 1.99 9.42
CA VAL A 82 9.94 2.22 9.22
C VAL A 82 9.41 2.83 10.51
N PRO A 83 8.67 3.94 10.44
CA PRO A 83 8.19 4.59 11.66
C PRO A 83 7.28 3.69 12.47
N ALA A 84 7.30 3.89 13.78
CA ALA A 84 6.49 3.10 14.69
C ALA A 84 5.01 3.20 14.38
N TYR A 85 4.55 4.35 13.88
CA TYR A 85 3.11 4.49 13.62
C TYR A 85 2.64 3.56 12.50
N VAL A 86 3.51 3.23 11.54
CA VAL A 86 3.15 2.25 10.51
C VAL A 86 3.01 0.87 11.15
N MET A 87 3.97 0.51 12.00
CA MET A 87 3.93 -0.78 12.67
C MET A 87 2.71 -0.89 13.57
N ASP A 88 2.34 0.19 14.24
CA ASP A 88 1.16 0.21 15.08
C ASP A 88 -0.11 0.02 14.27
N ASP A 89 -0.18 0.65 13.10
CA ASP A 89 -1.34 0.51 12.22
C ASP A 89 -1.49 -0.94 11.75
N ILE A 90 -0.39 -1.56 11.36
CA ILE A 90 -0.42 -2.95 10.93
C ILE A 90 -0.84 -3.86 12.09
N ALA A 91 -0.26 -3.64 13.26
CA ALA A 91 -0.58 -4.47 14.43
C ALA A 91 -2.05 -4.32 14.81
N SER A 92 -2.57 -3.10 14.75
CA SER A 92 -3.97 -2.86 15.06
C SER A 92 -4.89 -3.57 14.07
N PHE A 93 -4.53 -3.52 12.79
CA PHE A 93 -5.32 -4.21 11.78
C PHE A 93 -5.36 -5.72 12.06
N VAL A 94 -4.19 -6.30 12.33
CA VAL A 94 -4.11 -7.74 12.58
C VAL A 94 -4.93 -8.12 13.81
N ARG A 95 -4.79 -7.36 14.90
CA ARG A 95 -5.52 -7.68 16.12
C ARG A 95 -7.03 -7.60 15.93
N CYS A 96 -7.49 -6.57 15.23
CA CYS A 96 -8.93 -6.41 15.01
C CYS A 96 -9.48 -7.52 14.14
N LYS A 97 -8.72 -7.95 13.14
CA LYS A 97 -9.23 -8.95 12.21
C LYS A 97 -9.14 -10.36 12.74
N GLN A 98 -8.29 -10.59 13.72
CA GLN A 98 -8.25 -11.91 14.35
C GLN A 98 -9.57 -12.26 15.01
N ASN A 99 -10.28 -11.26 15.52
CA ASN A 99 -11.54 -11.49 16.20
C ASN A 99 -12.71 -11.67 15.25
N THR A 100 -12.51 -11.41 13.98
CA THR A 100 -13.58 -11.54 12.98
C THR A 100 -13.37 -12.71 12.03
N LEU A 101 -12.23 -13.34 12.11
CA LEU A 101 -11.92 -14.50 11.25
C LEU A 101 -12.37 -15.83 11.87
#